data_c84cef4347d931fcb5b9dee87e0c0bf2
#
_entry.id   c84cef4347d931fcb5b9dee87e0c0bf2
#
_cell.length_a   1.000
_cell.length_b   1.000
_cell.length_c   1.000
_cell.angle_alpha   90.00
_cell.angle_beta   90.00
_cell.angle_gamma   90.00
#
_symmetry.space_group_name_H-M   'P 1'
#
loop_
_entity.id
_entity.type
_entity.pdbx_description
1 polymer ?
#
loop_
_entity_poly.entity_id
_entity_poly.type
_entity_poly.pdbx_seq_one_letter_code
_entity_poly.pdbx_strand_id
1 'polypeptide(L)'
;MNPAASDSWRNKPGEIALRCAGLHRYLGQDEGRVHVLRGVSFEARRGEVYAVVGPSGCGKSTLLYLLGLLDRPDAGEIWINGELMSNSLDEARTVARGTHVGFVFQFHFLMLEFTALENVMMPMRKLGRLTPAEMTDRAQSLLAAVGLGSKSFRLGTHLSGGEQQRVAIARAMANQPAIILADEPTGNLDVRNSAMVFDLLTGLAKDNGQAIVLVTHNPDIAQRCDHTRPMRDGQFVS
;
A
#
# COMPACT_ATOMS: atom_id res chain seq x y z
N MET A 1 29.31 -9.34 -17.53
CA MET A 1 28.78 -10.33 -16.57
C MET A 1 27.35 -9.99 -16.32
N ASN A 2 26.43 -10.85 -16.67
CA ASN A 2 24.98 -10.67 -16.69
C ASN A 2 24.42 -10.81 -15.27
N PRO A 3 23.76 -9.82 -14.66
CA PRO A 3 23.03 -10.01 -13.42
C PRO A 3 21.55 -10.25 -13.70
N ALA A 4 21.25 -11.24 -14.53
CA ALA A 4 19.96 -11.91 -14.50
C ALA A 4 20.02 -13.01 -13.42
N ALA A 5 20.37 -12.65 -12.19
CA ALA A 5 20.19 -13.52 -11.04
C ALA A 5 18.69 -13.59 -10.77
N SER A 6 18.11 -14.67 -11.16
CA SER A 6 16.81 -15.23 -10.89
C SER A 6 16.02 -14.53 -9.78
N ASP A 7 15.03 -13.74 -10.16
CA ASP A 7 13.95 -13.21 -9.32
C ASP A 7 13.02 -14.34 -8.78
N SER A 8 13.53 -15.52 -8.56
CA SER A 8 12.79 -16.70 -8.14
C SER A 8 12.24 -16.63 -6.70
N TRP A 9 12.66 -15.61 -5.93
CA TRP A 9 12.11 -15.31 -4.58
C TRP A 9 10.90 -14.38 -4.62
N ARG A 10 10.62 -13.74 -5.77
CA ARG A 10 9.48 -12.85 -5.94
C ARG A 10 8.21 -13.68 -6.10
N ASN A 11 7.28 -13.47 -5.17
CA ASN A 11 5.86 -13.81 -5.28
C ASN A 11 5.47 -15.29 -5.15
N LYS A 12 6.06 -16.04 -4.23
CA LYS A 12 5.47 -17.32 -3.86
C LYS A 12 4.26 -17.08 -2.93
N PRO A 13 3.04 -17.50 -3.34
CA PRO A 13 1.87 -17.40 -2.47
C PRO A 13 2.12 -18.05 -1.09
N GLY A 14 1.62 -17.40 -0.04
CA GLY A 14 1.75 -17.90 1.34
C GLY A 14 3.04 -17.50 2.06
N GLU A 15 4.06 -16.96 1.38
CA GLU A 15 5.23 -16.38 2.06
C GLU A 15 4.87 -15.08 2.79
N ILE A 16 5.51 -14.83 3.93
CA ILE A 16 5.30 -13.60 4.69
C ILE A 16 5.91 -12.43 3.94
N ALA A 17 5.07 -11.51 3.45
CA ALA A 17 5.48 -10.28 2.80
C ALA A 17 5.85 -9.20 3.82
N LEU A 18 5.09 -9.14 4.93
CA LEU A 18 5.28 -8.18 6.02
C LEU A 18 4.97 -8.85 7.35
N ARG A 19 5.77 -8.56 8.35
CA ARG A 19 5.54 -8.96 9.75
C ARG A 19 5.82 -7.78 10.66
N CYS A 20 5.05 -7.64 11.72
CA CYS A 20 5.41 -6.80 12.84
C CYS A 20 5.20 -7.54 14.17
N ALA A 21 5.99 -7.17 15.19
CA ALA A 21 5.89 -7.75 16.53
C ALA A 21 5.98 -6.66 17.59
N GLY A 22 5.00 -6.65 18.49
CA GLY A 22 4.98 -5.80 19.66
C GLY A 22 5.07 -4.30 19.35
N LEU A 23 4.39 -3.80 18.31
CA LEU A 23 4.47 -2.38 17.95
C LEU A 23 3.80 -1.50 18.99
N HIS A 24 4.56 -0.53 19.50
CA HIS A 24 4.06 0.57 20.31
C HIS A 24 4.26 1.88 19.58
N ARG A 25 3.28 2.77 19.70
CA ARG A 25 3.38 4.14 19.17
C ARG A 25 2.67 5.13 20.07
N TYR A 26 3.37 6.19 20.41
CA TYR A 26 2.85 7.33 21.14
C TYR A 26 2.80 8.53 20.20
N LEU A 27 1.75 9.33 20.28
CA LEU A 27 1.61 10.60 19.57
C LEU A 27 1.42 11.73 20.57
N GLY A 28 1.84 12.94 20.19
CA GLY A 28 1.82 14.13 21.07
C GLY A 28 3.05 14.21 21.96
N GLN A 29 3.11 15.27 22.77
CA GLN A 29 4.20 15.56 23.71
C GLN A 29 3.62 15.83 25.10
N ASP A 30 4.41 15.63 26.13
CA ASP A 30 4.10 15.90 27.52
C ASP A 30 2.75 15.35 27.97
N GLU A 31 1.91 16.17 28.62
CA GLU A 31 0.57 15.78 29.12
C GLU A 31 -0.41 15.37 28.02
N GLY A 32 -0.16 15.76 26.75
CA GLY A 32 -0.95 15.36 25.58
C GLY A 32 -0.48 14.07 24.92
N ARG A 33 0.46 13.32 25.50
CA ARG A 33 0.99 12.10 24.93
C ARG A 33 -0.01 10.96 25.01
N VAL A 34 -0.46 10.49 23.85
CA VAL A 34 -1.45 9.40 23.70
C VAL A 34 -0.76 8.12 23.25
N HIS A 35 -0.98 7.00 23.95
CA HIS A 35 -0.52 5.67 23.55
C HIS A 35 -1.47 5.10 22.51
N VAL A 36 -1.16 5.27 21.24
CA VAL A 36 -2.03 4.96 20.11
C VAL A 36 -1.97 3.48 19.70
N LEU A 37 -0.77 2.87 19.71
CA LEU A 37 -0.61 1.44 19.45
C LEU A 37 0.03 0.77 20.66
N ARG A 38 -0.54 -0.36 21.08
CA ARG A 38 -0.26 -0.98 22.39
C ARG A 38 0.15 -2.44 22.23
N GLY A 39 1.33 -2.69 21.62
CA GLY A 39 1.88 -4.03 21.46
C GLY A 39 1.28 -4.81 20.29
N VAL A 40 0.99 -4.13 19.17
CA VAL A 40 0.37 -4.75 17.98
C VAL A 40 1.34 -5.71 17.31
N SER A 41 0.90 -6.95 17.07
CA SER A 41 1.61 -7.94 16.27
C SER A 41 0.73 -8.41 15.10
N PHE A 42 1.32 -8.54 13.90
CA PHE A 42 0.59 -8.84 12.69
C PHE A 42 1.49 -9.47 11.64
N GLU A 43 0.93 -10.35 10.81
CA GLU A 43 1.59 -10.91 9.62
C GLU A 43 0.67 -10.77 8.42
N ALA A 44 1.25 -10.39 7.27
CA ALA A 44 0.57 -10.40 5.97
C ALA A 44 1.33 -11.31 5.01
N ARG A 45 0.58 -12.24 4.40
CA ARG A 45 1.12 -13.22 3.45
C ARG A 45 0.82 -12.83 2.03
N ARG A 46 1.70 -13.19 1.13
CA ARG A 46 1.57 -12.93 -0.31
C ARG A 46 0.32 -13.59 -0.89
N GLY A 47 -0.39 -12.86 -1.73
CA GLY A 47 -1.64 -13.29 -2.35
C GLY A 47 -2.87 -13.17 -1.46
N GLU A 48 -2.73 -12.71 -0.21
CA GLU A 48 -3.83 -12.56 0.73
C GLU A 48 -4.20 -11.10 0.98
N VAL A 49 -5.47 -10.86 1.27
CA VAL A 49 -6.08 -9.55 1.52
C VAL A 49 -6.56 -9.47 2.97
N TYR A 50 -6.06 -8.50 3.70
CA TYR A 50 -6.37 -8.25 5.11
C TYR A 50 -7.12 -6.94 5.27
N ALA A 51 -8.29 -6.97 5.92
CA ALA A 51 -9.00 -5.78 6.35
C ALA A 51 -8.71 -5.47 7.82
N VAL A 52 -8.25 -4.27 8.12
CA VAL A 52 -8.19 -3.73 9.49
C VAL A 52 -9.40 -2.85 9.70
N VAL A 53 -10.27 -3.23 10.62
CA VAL A 53 -11.54 -2.56 10.90
C VAL A 53 -11.59 -2.07 12.34
N GLY A 54 -12.39 -1.04 12.62
CA GLY A 54 -12.57 -0.52 13.98
C GLY A 54 -13.02 0.93 13.99
N PRO A 55 -13.38 1.48 15.16
CA PRO A 55 -13.86 2.87 15.29
C PRO A 55 -12.80 3.89 14.86
N SER A 56 -13.24 5.10 14.55
CA SER A 56 -12.33 6.21 14.29
C SER A 56 -11.42 6.47 15.49
N GLY A 57 -10.15 6.78 15.24
CA GLY A 57 -9.16 7.07 16.30
C GLY A 57 -8.56 5.84 17.00
N CYS A 58 -8.97 4.59 16.68
CA CYS A 58 -8.43 3.40 17.35
C CYS A 58 -7.00 3.01 16.91
N GLY A 59 -6.35 3.75 15.99
CA GLY A 59 -4.95 3.54 15.60
C GLY A 59 -4.72 2.90 14.23
N LYS A 60 -5.76 2.65 13.41
CA LYS A 60 -5.64 1.95 12.10
C LYS A 60 -4.68 2.63 11.13
N SER A 61 -4.84 3.92 10.85
CA SER A 61 -3.95 4.66 9.94
C SER A 61 -2.54 4.78 10.51
N THR A 62 -2.41 4.93 11.85
CA THR A 62 -1.09 4.90 12.52
C THR A 62 -0.38 3.57 12.32
N LEU A 63 -1.11 2.45 12.45
CA LEU A 63 -0.57 1.13 12.15
C LEU A 63 -0.11 1.05 10.68
N LEU A 64 -0.96 1.48 9.76
CA LEU A 64 -0.63 1.47 8.32
C LEU A 64 0.63 2.28 8.00
N TYR A 65 0.81 3.45 8.63
CA TYR A 65 1.99 4.30 8.43
C TYR A 65 3.26 3.68 8.98
N LEU A 66 3.19 2.98 10.11
CA LEU A 66 4.33 2.22 10.63
C LEU A 66 4.70 1.06 9.71
N LEU A 67 3.71 0.24 9.32
CA LEU A 67 3.90 -0.89 8.40
C LEU A 67 4.48 -0.43 7.06
N GLY A 68 4.09 0.76 6.61
CA GLY A 68 4.59 1.37 5.39
C GLY A 68 5.89 2.15 5.52
N LEU A 69 6.54 2.12 6.67
CA LEU A 69 7.79 2.83 6.94
C LEU A 69 7.70 4.35 6.75
N LEU A 70 6.49 4.93 6.85
CA LEU A 70 6.28 6.38 6.82
C LEU A 70 6.58 7.01 8.17
N ASP A 71 6.40 6.24 9.25
CA ASP A 71 6.71 6.65 10.62
C ASP A 71 7.55 5.58 11.32
N ARG A 72 8.08 5.86 12.51
CA ARG A 72 8.86 4.93 13.32
C ARG A 72 8.07 4.47 14.54
N PRO A 73 8.10 3.17 14.88
CA PRO A 73 7.56 2.72 16.16
C PRO A 73 8.43 3.23 17.32
N ASP A 74 7.80 3.48 18.46
CA ASP A 74 8.54 3.76 19.71
C ASP A 74 9.13 2.48 20.32
N ALA A 75 8.49 1.32 20.07
CA ALA A 75 9.01 0.00 20.40
C ALA A 75 8.40 -1.05 19.46
N GLY A 76 9.04 -2.22 19.40
CA GLY A 76 8.66 -3.32 18.53
C GLY A 76 9.41 -3.32 17.19
N GLU A 77 9.13 -4.30 16.37
CA GLU A 77 9.91 -4.59 15.17
C GLU A 77 9.01 -4.77 13.95
N ILE A 78 9.54 -4.37 12.78
CA ILE A 78 8.87 -4.49 11.47
C ILE A 78 9.85 -5.15 10.50
N TRP A 79 9.37 -6.21 9.84
CA TRP A 79 10.11 -6.90 8.78
C TRP A 79 9.33 -6.80 7.47
N ILE A 80 10.02 -6.55 6.38
CA ILE A 80 9.49 -6.60 5.02
C ILE A 80 10.36 -7.55 4.21
N ASN A 81 9.76 -8.57 3.61
CA ASN A 81 10.48 -9.65 2.92
C ASN A 81 11.56 -10.31 3.79
N GLY A 82 11.32 -10.45 5.09
CA GLY A 82 12.26 -11.03 6.04
C GLY A 82 13.38 -10.07 6.50
N GLU A 83 13.48 -8.86 5.97
CA GLU A 83 14.47 -7.86 6.38
C GLU A 83 13.92 -6.97 7.50
N LEU A 84 14.70 -6.80 8.59
CA LEU A 84 14.33 -5.94 9.72
C LEU A 84 14.49 -4.46 9.35
N MET A 85 13.36 -3.71 9.40
CA MET A 85 13.29 -2.30 8.96
C MET A 85 13.16 -1.30 10.09
N SER A 86 12.69 -1.68 11.27
CA SER A 86 12.40 -0.75 12.38
C SER A 86 13.61 0.02 12.85
N ASN A 87 14.79 -0.60 12.88
CA ASN A 87 16.05 -0.02 13.34
C ASN A 87 16.95 0.49 12.20
N SER A 88 16.49 0.43 10.96
CA SER A 88 17.27 0.86 9.80
C SER A 88 17.37 2.39 9.72
N LEU A 89 18.44 2.87 9.07
CA LEU A 89 18.62 4.29 8.76
C LEU A 89 17.50 4.79 7.85
N ASP A 90 17.21 6.09 7.87
CA ASP A 90 16.14 6.69 7.08
C ASP A 90 16.30 6.48 5.57
N GLU A 91 17.55 6.47 5.10
CA GLU A 91 17.84 6.19 3.70
C GLU A 91 17.46 4.75 3.31
N ALA A 92 17.87 3.75 4.10
CA ALA A 92 17.51 2.35 3.89
C ALA A 92 16.00 2.14 3.93
N ARG A 93 15.30 2.76 4.90
CA ARG A 93 13.84 2.74 5.01
C ARG A 93 13.17 3.37 3.78
N THR A 94 13.73 4.47 3.27
CA THR A 94 13.21 5.15 2.07
C THR A 94 13.35 4.27 0.83
N VAL A 95 14.49 3.60 0.66
CA VAL A 95 14.72 2.63 -0.43
C VAL A 95 13.77 1.43 -0.27
N ALA A 96 13.68 0.83 0.91
CA ALA A 96 12.79 -0.30 1.19
C ALA A 96 11.32 0.05 0.92
N ARG A 97 10.84 1.22 1.38
CA ARG A 97 9.50 1.71 1.10
C ARG A 97 9.26 1.85 -0.40
N GLY A 98 10.17 2.50 -1.13
CA GLY A 98 10.05 2.69 -2.59
C GLY A 98 10.09 1.39 -3.38
N THR A 99 10.75 0.36 -2.85
CA THR A 99 10.90 -0.94 -3.51
C THR A 99 9.78 -1.93 -3.18
N HIS A 100 9.37 -1.99 -1.90
CA HIS A 100 8.57 -3.09 -1.37
C HIS A 100 7.16 -2.70 -0.96
N VAL A 101 6.85 -1.40 -0.87
CA VAL A 101 5.55 -0.92 -0.42
C VAL A 101 4.86 -0.08 -1.48
N GLY A 102 3.62 -0.44 -1.83
CA GLY A 102 2.71 0.40 -2.60
C GLY A 102 1.68 1.04 -1.67
N PHE A 103 1.36 2.31 -1.89
CA PHE A 103 0.33 3.01 -1.12
C PHE A 103 -0.85 3.40 -1.98
N VAL A 104 -2.06 3.15 -1.46
CA VAL A 104 -3.33 3.65 -1.99
C VAL A 104 -4.06 4.38 -0.85
N PHE A 105 -4.37 5.66 -1.04
CA PHE A 105 -5.04 6.48 -0.03
C PHE A 105 -6.46 6.84 -0.47
N GLN A 106 -7.27 7.25 0.49
CA GLN A 106 -8.61 7.77 0.28
C GLN A 106 -8.60 9.02 -0.63
N PHE A 107 -7.66 9.94 -0.37
CA PHE A 107 -7.31 11.03 -1.28
C PHE A 107 -6.19 10.52 -2.20
N HIS A 108 -6.38 10.61 -3.50
CA HIS A 108 -5.53 9.95 -4.49
C HIS A 108 -4.08 10.46 -4.48
N PHE A 109 -3.86 11.69 -4.00
CA PHE A 109 -2.56 12.38 -3.97
C PHE A 109 -1.84 12.31 -5.32
N LEU A 110 -2.60 12.51 -6.41
CA LEU A 110 -2.00 12.66 -7.73
C LEU A 110 -1.42 14.05 -7.88
N MET A 111 -0.32 14.14 -8.61
CA MET A 111 0.16 15.40 -9.15
C MET A 111 -0.77 15.78 -10.30
N LEU A 112 -1.66 16.73 -10.06
CA LEU A 112 -2.76 17.04 -10.97
C LEU A 112 -2.29 17.67 -12.28
N GLU A 113 -1.13 18.32 -12.26
CA GLU A 113 -0.44 18.95 -13.41
C GLU A 113 0.26 17.90 -14.29
N PHE A 114 0.39 16.65 -13.80
CA PHE A 114 1.01 15.55 -14.53
C PHE A 114 -0.07 14.68 -15.17
N THR A 115 0.31 14.05 -16.27
CA THR A 115 -0.51 13.04 -16.93
C THR A 115 -0.68 11.79 -16.05
N ALA A 116 -1.66 10.95 -16.37
CA ALA A 116 -1.82 9.64 -15.71
C ALA A 116 -0.52 8.81 -15.84
N LEU A 117 0.09 8.81 -17.02
CA LEU A 117 1.34 8.12 -17.30
C LEU A 117 2.48 8.60 -16.39
N GLU A 118 2.68 9.92 -16.30
CA GLU A 118 3.73 10.50 -15.48
C GLU A 118 3.53 10.22 -13.99
N ASN A 119 2.28 10.27 -13.50
CA ASN A 119 1.96 9.88 -12.13
C ASN A 119 2.39 8.43 -11.82
N VAL A 120 2.12 7.50 -12.73
CA VAL A 120 2.51 6.09 -12.55
C VAL A 120 4.03 5.92 -12.66
N MET A 121 4.71 6.69 -13.50
CA MET A 121 6.17 6.64 -13.67
C MET A 121 6.94 7.19 -12.46
N MET A 122 6.34 8.04 -11.64
CA MET A 122 7.01 8.75 -10.54
C MET A 122 7.78 7.84 -9.57
N PRO A 123 7.20 6.77 -9.00
CA PRO A 123 7.94 5.88 -8.11
C PRO A 123 9.07 5.13 -8.82
N MET A 124 8.93 4.84 -10.11
CA MET A 124 9.99 4.20 -10.90
C MET A 124 11.17 5.16 -11.13
N ARG A 125 10.86 6.44 -11.46
CA ARG A 125 11.89 7.50 -11.57
C ARG A 125 12.66 7.69 -10.27
N LYS A 126 11.96 7.70 -9.13
CA LYS A 126 12.57 7.85 -7.80
C LYS A 126 13.51 6.68 -7.49
N LEU A 127 13.17 5.47 -7.89
CA LEU A 127 13.97 4.27 -7.63
C LEU A 127 15.16 4.16 -8.60
N GLY A 128 15.04 4.70 -9.82
CA GLY A 128 16.15 4.82 -10.80
C GLY A 128 16.69 3.49 -11.35
N ARG A 129 15.87 2.42 -11.36
CA ARG A 129 16.28 1.07 -11.81
C ARG A 129 15.92 0.75 -13.25
N LEU A 130 15.05 1.54 -13.85
CA LEU A 130 14.53 1.33 -15.21
C LEU A 130 14.95 2.48 -16.12
N THR A 131 15.13 2.19 -17.39
CA THR A 131 15.31 3.19 -18.45
C THR A 131 14.00 3.95 -18.69
N PRO A 132 14.04 5.14 -19.31
CA PRO A 132 12.81 5.89 -19.65
C PRO A 132 11.82 5.09 -20.50
N ALA A 133 12.31 4.27 -21.45
CA ALA A 133 11.46 3.42 -22.29
C ALA A 133 10.76 2.34 -21.45
N GLU A 134 11.51 1.59 -20.63
CA GLU A 134 10.95 0.56 -19.74
C GLU A 134 9.94 1.14 -18.75
N MET A 135 10.18 2.33 -18.21
CA MET A 135 9.21 3.02 -17.32
C MET A 135 7.91 3.35 -18.07
N THR A 136 8.03 3.84 -19.32
CA THR A 136 6.87 4.18 -20.15
C THR A 136 6.04 2.95 -20.47
N ASP A 137 6.67 1.89 -20.97
CA ASP A 137 5.99 0.63 -21.35
C ASP A 137 5.30 0.00 -20.15
N ARG A 138 5.96 -0.01 -18.99
CA ARG A 138 5.38 -0.52 -17.76
C ARG A 138 4.22 0.33 -17.26
N ALA A 139 4.34 1.66 -17.28
CA ALA A 139 3.27 2.55 -16.86
C ALA A 139 2.05 2.43 -17.78
N GLN A 140 2.25 2.30 -19.10
CA GLN A 140 1.18 2.07 -20.06
C GLN A 140 0.48 0.73 -19.81
N SER A 141 1.23 -0.33 -19.55
CA SER A 141 0.68 -1.67 -19.22
C SER A 141 -0.15 -1.61 -17.94
N LEU A 142 0.31 -0.95 -16.89
CA LEU A 142 -0.43 -0.77 -15.64
C LEU A 142 -1.70 0.06 -15.84
N LEU A 143 -1.62 1.16 -16.62
CA LEU A 143 -2.79 1.97 -16.95
C LEU A 143 -3.81 1.20 -17.79
N ALA A 144 -3.36 0.35 -18.71
CA ALA A 144 -4.24 -0.53 -19.47
C ALA A 144 -4.94 -1.55 -18.55
N ALA A 145 -4.21 -2.14 -17.60
CA ALA A 145 -4.75 -3.09 -16.62
C ALA A 145 -5.83 -2.48 -15.73
N VAL A 146 -5.74 -1.17 -15.41
CA VAL A 146 -6.78 -0.44 -14.68
C VAL A 146 -7.85 0.19 -15.58
N GLY A 147 -7.89 -0.15 -16.89
CA GLY A 147 -8.87 0.34 -17.85
C GLY A 147 -8.67 1.82 -18.26
N LEU A 148 -7.45 2.34 -18.16
CA LEU A 148 -7.11 3.73 -18.49
C LEU A 148 -6.07 3.86 -19.61
N GLY A 149 -5.80 2.81 -20.38
CA GLY A 149 -4.82 2.82 -21.46
C GLY A 149 -5.03 3.96 -22.47
N SER A 150 -6.28 4.22 -22.90
CA SER A 150 -6.62 5.33 -23.81
C SER A 150 -6.56 6.73 -23.17
N LYS A 151 -6.41 6.79 -21.85
CA LYS A 151 -6.36 8.04 -21.06
C LYS A 151 -4.97 8.32 -20.45
N SER A 152 -3.95 7.57 -20.85
CA SER A 152 -2.58 7.67 -20.31
C SER A 152 -2.01 9.07 -20.33
N PHE A 153 -2.31 9.84 -21.38
CA PHE A 153 -1.81 11.21 -21.57
C PHE A 153 -2.77 12.31 -21.05
N ARG A 154 -3.88 11.93 -20.39
CA ARG A 154 -4.73 12.94 -19.74
C ARG A 154 -4.11 13.45 -18.46
N LEU A 155 -4.20 14.75 -18.24
CA LEU A 155 -3.81 15.39 -16.98
C LEU A 155 -4.69 14.89 -15.83
N GLY A 156 -4.13 14.84 -14.63
CA GLY A 156 -4.85 14.43 -13.41
C GLY A 156 -6.13 15.26 -13.19
N THR A 157 -6.12 16.55 -13.53
CA THR A 157 -7.28 17.46 -13.47
C THR A 157 -8.44 17.05 -14.40
N HIS A 158 -8.16 16.30 -15.45
CA HIS A 158 -9.16 15.89 -16.46
C HIS A 158 -9.67 14.46 -16.24
N LEU A 159 -9.36 13.86 -15.09
CA LEU A 159 -9.82 12.54 -14.69
C LEU A 159 -10.93 12.65 -13.63
N SER A 160 -11.94 11.80 -13.73
CA SER A 160 -12.94 11.65 -12.66
C SER A 160 -12.30 11.08 -11.38
N GLY A 161 -12.94 11.24 -10.21
CA GLY A 161 -12.41 10.71 -8.94
C GLY A 161 -12.14 9.21 -8.99
N GLY A 162 -13.03 8.41 -9.59
CA GLY A 162 -12.79 6.97 -9.77
C GLY A 162 -11.64 6.66 -10.75
N GLU A 163 -11.42 7.51 -11.77
CA GLU A 163 -10.26 7.37 -12.66
C GLU A 163 -8.96 7.75 -11.95
N GLN A 164 -8.98 8.81 -11.15
CA GLN A 164 -7.84 9.21 -10.32
C GLN A 164 -7.46 8.09 -9.34
N GLN A 165 -8.45 7.42 -8.74
CA GLN A 165 -8.20 6.28 -7.85
C GLN A 165 -7.58 5.10 -8.60
N ARG A 166 -8.02 4.80 -9.82
CA ARG A 166 -7.38 3.77 -10.64
C ARG A 166 -5.95 4.12 -11.04
N VAL A 167 -5.64 5.40 -11.31
CA VAL A 167 -4.25 5.85 -11.51
C VAL A 167 -3.43 5.67 -10.24
N ALA A 168 -3.99 5.97 -9.05
CA ALA A 168 -3.31 5.75 -7.78
C ALA A 168 -3.00 4.27 -7.51
N ILE A 169 -3.90 3.36 -7.89
CA ILE A 169 -3.66 1.91 -7.84
C ILE A 169 -2.51 1.51 -8.79
N ALA A 170 -2.56 1.95 -10.05
CA ALA A 170 -1.49 1.67 -11.01
C ALA A 170 -0.13 2.20 -10.52
N ARG A 171 -0.12 3.40 -9.93
CA ARG A 171 1.09 3.98 -9.31
C ARG A 171 1.60 3.15 -8.14
N ALA A 172 0.72 2.66 -7.27
CA ALA A 172 1.10 1.80 -6.15
C ALA A 172 1.79 0.52 -6.61
N MET A 173 1.43 -0.01 -7.77
CA MET A 173 1.98 -1.24 -8.35
C MET A 173 3.24 -1.02 -9.18
N ALA A 174 3.65 0.23 -9.42
CA ALA A 174 4.70 0.59 -10.38
C ALA A 174 6.04 -0.11 -10.14
N ASN A 175 6.47 -0.29 -8.91
CA ASN A 175 7.74 -0.92 -8.54
C ASN A 175 7.59 -2.42 -8.17
N GLN A 176 6.47 -3.07 -8.48
CA GLN A 176 6.18 -4.47 -8.09
C GLN A 176 6.38 -4.69 -6.57
N PRO A 177 5.68 -3.95 -5.72
CA PRO A 177 5.88 -4.04 -4.29
C PRO A 177 5.55 -5.45 -3.76
N ALA A 178 6.08 -5.78 -2.59
CA ALA A 178 5.73 -7.00 -1.88
C ALA A 178 4.35 -6.90 -1.23
N ILE A 179 3.99 -5.68 -0.82
CA ILE A 179 2.76 -5.38 -0.11
C ILE A 179 2.15 -4.06 -0.60
N ILE A 180 0.83 -4.03 -0.66
CA ILE A 180 0.04 -2.81 -0.88
C ILE A 180 -0.67 -2.46 0.42
N LEU A 181 -0.48 -1.23 0.88
CA LEU A 181 -1.13 -0.64 2.04
C LEU A 181 -2.19 0.35 1.56
N ALA A 182 -3.44 0.15 1.93
CA ALA A 182 -4.56 0.97 1.46
C ALA A 182 -5.31 1.59 2.64
N ASP A 183 -5.34 2.91 2.72
CA ASP A 183 -6.09 3.66 3.75
C ASP A 183 -7.40 4.16 3.15
N GLU A 184 -8.52 3.52 3.50
CA GLU A 184 -9.87 3.83 2.99
C GLU A 184 -9.92 3.98 1.44
N PRO A 185 -9.43 3.01 0.66
CA PRO A 185 -9.19 3.18 -0.78
C PRO A 185 -10.45 3.46 -1.60
N THR A 186 -11.63 3.30 -1.00
CA THR A 186 -12.94 3.49 -1.62
C THR A 186 -13.80 4.55 -0.93
N GLY A 187 -13.27 5.21 0.12
CA GLY A 187 -14.05 6.07 1.01
C GLY A 187 -14.69 7.31 0.35
N ASN A 188 -14.16 7.77 -0.78
CA ASN A 188 -14.67 8.92 -1.53
C ASN A 188 -15.44 8.52 -2.80
N LEU A 189 -15.78 7.24 -2.97
CA LEU A 189 -16.43 6.73 -4.16
C LEU A 189 -17.87 6.29 -3.86
N ASP A 190 -18.74 6.36 -4.86
CA ASP A 190 -20.06 5.74 -4.77
C ASP A 190 -19.97 4.20 -4.69
N VAL A 191 -21.06 3.55 -4.32
CA VAL A 191 -21.11 2.10 -4.05
C VAL A 191 -20.62 1.27 -5.25
N ARG A 192 -21.01 1.64 -6.48
CA ARG A 192 -20.63 0.92 -7.71
C ARG A 192 -19.13 1.07 -8.00
N ASN A 193 -18.61 2.28 -7.93
CA ASN A 193 -17.19 2.55 -8.14
C ASN A 193 -16.34 1.95 -7.01
N SER A 194 -16.84 1.92 -5.77
CA SER A 194 -16.17 1.28 -4.62
C SER A 194 -15.94 -0.21 -4.86
N ALA A 195 -16.97 -0.94 -5.29
CA ALA A 195 -16.86 -2.36 -5.60
C ALA A 195 -15.87 -2.60 -6.75
N MET A 196 -15.97 -1.83 -7.83
CA MET A 196 -15.08 -1.95 -8.99
C MET A 196 -13.60 -1.68 -8.61
N VAL A 197 -13.34 -0.65 -7.84
CA VAL A 197 -11.98 -0.28 -7.40
C VAL A 197 -11.40 -1.35 -6.47
N PHE A 198 -12.22 -1.89 -5.57
CA PHE A 198 -11.80 -2.99 -4.69
C PHE A 198 -11.46 -4.26 -5.50
N ASP A 199 -12.33 -4.67 -6.44
CA ASP A 199 -12.08 -5.83 -7.29
C ASP A 199 -10.81 -5.67 -8.12
N LEU A 200 -10.62 -4.49 -8.70
CA LEU A 200 -9.44 -4.16 -9.48
C LEU A 200 -8.16 -4.25 -8.63
N LEU A 201 -8.17 -3.62 -7.46
CA LEU A 201 -7.02 -3.62 -6.55
C LEU A 201 -6.68 -5.05 -6.10
N THR A 202 -7.68 -5.81 -5.65
CA THR A 202 -7.46 -7.15 -5.12
C THR A 202 -7.11 -8.16 -6.23
N GLY A 203 -7.75 -8.07 -7.39
CA GLY A 203 -7.44 -8.90 -8.55
C GLY A 203 -5.99 -8.72 -8.99
N LEU A 204 -5.61 -7.47 -9.28
CA LEU A 204 -4.23 -7.18 -9.71
C LEU A 204 -3.18 -7.57 -8.68
N ALA A 205 -3.47 -7.38 -7.38
CA ALA A 205 -2.51 -7.76 -6.34
C ALA A 205 -2.38 -9.29 -6.20
N LYS A 206 -3.48 -10.03 -6.26
CA LYS A 206 -3.46 -11.50 -6.23
C LYS A 206 -2.74 -12.08 -7.45
N ASP A 207 -3.02 -11.57 -8.65
CA ASP A 207 -2.37 -12.01 -9.90
C ASP A 207 -0.85 -11.78 -9.87
N ASN A 208 -0.39 -10.75 -9.17
CA ASN A 208 1.04 -10.45 -8.99
C ASN A 208 1.64 -11.05 -7.70
N GLY A 209 0.87 -11.82 -6.92
CA GLY A 209 1.32 -12.42 -5.68
C GLY A 209 1.67 -11.40 -4.60
N GLN A 210 0.99 -10.26 -4.56
CA GLN A 210 1.20 -9.20 -3.57
C GLN A 210 0.28 -9.40 -2.37
N ALA A 211 0.75 -9.07 -1.17
CA ALA A 211 -0.12 -8.93 -0.01
C ALA A 211 -0.87 -7.61 -0.05
N ILE A 212 -2.09 -7.56 0.50
CA ILE A 212 -2.81 -6.30 0.72
C ILE A 212 -3.18 -6.18 2.20
N VAL A 213 -2.91 -5.03 2.78
CA VAL A 213 -3.50 -4.61 4.06
C VAL A 213 -4.28 -3.34 3.82
N LEU A 214 -5.58 -3.41 4.01
CA LEU A 214 -6.45 -2.24 3.85
C LEU A 214 -7.13 -1.88 5.18
N VAL A 215 -7.25 -0.60 5.42
CA VAL A 215 -8.09 -0.03 6.47
C VAL A 215 -9.43 0.34 5.84
N THR A 216 -10.53 -0.06 6.45
CA THR A 216 -11.86 0.33 6.00
C THR A 216 -12.87 0.35 7.14
N HIS A 217 -13.86 1.23 7.04
CA HIS A 217 -15.06 1.23 7.86
C HIS A 217 -16.27 0.60 7.13
N ASN A 218 -16.10 0.22 5.85
CA ASN A 218 -17.15 -0.40 5.05
C ASN A 218 -17.20 -1.91 5.32
N PRO A 219 -18.30 -2.44 5.94
CA PRO A 219 -18.41 -3.85 6.29
C PRO A 219 -18.45 -4.77 5.05
N ASP A 220 -19.03 -4.31 3.94
CA ASP A 220 -19.14 -5.10 2.72
C ASP A 220 -17.74 -5.36 2.11
N ILE A 221 -16.89 -4.34 2.13
CA ILE A 221 -15.49 -4.47 1.71
C ILE A 221 -14.72 -5.41 2.65
N ALA A 222 -14.90 -5.25 3.96
CA ALA A 222 -14.21 -6.08 4.95
C ALA A 222 -14.58 -7.56 4.83
N GLN A 223 -15.86 -7.89 4.57
CA GLN A 223 -16.33 -9.27 4.38
C GLN A 223 -15.76 -9.96 3.12
N ARG A 224 -15.32 -9.19 2.14
CA ARG A 224 -14.74 -9.69 0.89
C ARG A 224 -13.23 -9.92 0.97
N CYS A 225 -12.60 -9.53 2.09
CA CYS A 225 -11.19 -9.79 2.35
C CYS A 225 -10.98 -11.23 2.85
N ASP A 226 -9.81 -11.80 2.61
CA ASP A 226 -9.48 -13.15 3.08
C ASP A 226 -9.41 -13.20 4.62
N HIS A 227 -9.01 -12.06 5.24
CA HIS A 227 -8.91 -11.93 6.70
C HIS A 227 -9.43 -10.57 7.17
N THR A 228 -10.22 -10.58 8.24
CA THR A 228 -10.63 -9.35 8.94
C THR A 228 -9.97 -9.30 10.32
N ARG A 229 -9.35 -8.17 10.64
CA ARG A 229 -8.66 -7.90 11.90
C ARG A 229 -9.31 -6.71 12.62
N PRO A 230 -10.23 -6.95 13.55
CA PRO A 230 -10.83 -5.89 14.35
C PRO A 230 -9.79 -5.23 15.25
N MET A 231 -9.79 -3.90 15.29
CA MET A 231 -8.89 -3.10 16.12
C MET A 231 -9.69 -2.20 17.05
N ARG A 232 -9.32 -2.17 18.32
CA ARG A 232 -9.89 -1.30 19.33
C ARG A 232 -8.81 -0.83 20.30
N ASP A 233 -8.84 0.45 20.67
CA ASP A 233 -7.95 1.06 21.66
C ASP A 233 -6.44 0.73 21.43
N GLY A 234 -6.01 0.71 20.17
CA GLY A 234 -4.63 0.46 19.79
C GLY A 234 -4.20 -1.01 19.78
N GLN A 235 -5.13 -1.96 19.85
CA GLN A 235 -4.86 -3.41 19.85
C GLN A 235 -5.80 -4.14 18.89
N PHE A 236 -5.35 -5.29 18.35
CA PHE A 236 -6.26 -6.22 17.73
C PHE A 236 -7.10 -6.94 18.79
N VAL A 237 -8.38 -7.09 18.51
CA VAL A 237 -9.32 -7.83 19.37
C VAL A 237 -9.73 -9.12 18.65
N SER A 238 -9.99 -10.17 19.44
CA SER A 238 -10.47 -11.47 18.95
C SER A 238 -11.96 -11.43 18.62
#